data_a85ddaf687fb3847cacc52631ae3f57d
#
_entry.id   a85ddaf687fb3847cacc52631ae3f57d
#
_cell.length_a   1.000
_cell.length_b   1.000
_cell.length_c   1.000
_cell.angle_alpha   90.00
_cell.angle_beta   90.00
_cell.angle_gamma   90.00
#
_symmetry.space_group_name_H-M   'P 1'
#
loop_
_entity.id
_entity.type
_entity.pdbx_description
1 polymer ?
#
loop_
_entity_poly.entity_id
_entity_poly.type
_entity_poly.pdbx_seq_one_letter_code
_entity_poly.pdbx_strand_id
1 'polypeptide(L)'
;MSDWITDYYTDVDGMNLQSFVDRHTDDAVVQFANFPLSVGKEAIGAALDGFWSTIGGLRHERRNLWFVDDGETAVLEAIVHYTTKGGAEVVVPCVSLLDRAADGRVSSLRVHIDLAPLFERIGAEAAAQEVTS
;
A
#
# COMPACT_ATOMS: atom_id res chain seq x y z
N MET A 1 8.76 -8.54 -19.66
CA MET A 1 7.34 -8.86 -19.50
C MET A 1 6.91 -8.50 -18.08
N SER A 2 5.92 -7.64 -17.98
CA SER A 2 5.42 -7.30 -16.63
C SER A 2 4.54 -8.44 -16.11
N ASP A 3 4.63 -8.68 -14.83
CA ASP A 3 3.77 -9.64 -14.14
C ASP A 3 2.64 -8.88 -13.44
N TRP A 4 1.66 -9.61 -12.90
CA TRP A 4 0.51 -8.96 -12.26
C TRP A 4 0.92 -8.19 -11.00
N ILE A 5 2.01 -8.56 -10.33
CA ILE A 5 2.53 -7.82 -9.18
C ILE A 5 3.12 -6.49 -9.63
N THR A 6 3.87 -6.47 -10.73
CA THR A 6 4.43 -5.24 -11.28
C THR A 6 3.31 -4.25 -11.62
N ASP A 7 2.26 -4.72 -12.28
CA ASP A 7 1.12 -3.87 -12.66
C ASP A 7 0.37 -3.36 -11.44
N TYR A 8 0.17 -4.21 -10.44
CA TYR A 8 -0.50 -3.85 -9.19
C TYR A 8 0.24 -2.71 -8.48
N TYR A 9 1.56 -2.85 -8.32
CA TYR A 9 2.35 -1.84 -7.61
C TYR A 9 2.64 -0.60 -8.44
N THR A 10 2.52 -0.66 -9.75
CA THR A 10 2.51 0.55 -10.59
C THR A 10 1.34 1.45 -10.19
N ASP A 11 0.17 0.87 -9.97
CA ASP A 11 -0.99 1.63 -9.50
C ASP A 11 -0.81 2.14 -8.08
N VAL A 12 -0.24 1.32 -7.18
CA VAL A 12 0.01 1.74 -5.79
C VAL A 12 0.98 2.92 -5.75
N ASP A 13 2.12 2.78 -6.41
CA ASP A 13 3.18 3.80 -6.38
C ASP A 13 2.75 5.07 -7.12
N GLY A 14 1.84 4.96 -8.07
CA GLY A 14 1.23 6.11 -8.74
C GLY A 14 0.07 6.72 -7.97
N MET A 15 -0.35 6.09 -6.88
CA MET A 15 -1.54 6.46 -6.11
C MET A 15 -2.77 6.58 -7.02
N ASN A 16 -2.90 5.63 -7.95
CA ASN A 16 -4.00 5.56 -8.93
C ASN A 16 -5.18 4.84 -8.29
N LEU A 17 -5.98 5.56 -7.53
CA LEU A 17 -7.00 4.97 -6.65
C LEU A 17 -7.99 4.10 -7.39
N GLN A 18 -8.61 4.62 -8.47
CA GLN A 18 -9.64 3.87 -9.17
C GLN A 18 -9.08 2.60 -9.81
N SER A 19 -7.92 2.68 -10.45
CA SER A 19 -7.26 1.53 -11.06
C SER A 19 -6.88 0.49 -10.00
N PHE A 20 -6.38 0.96 -8.86
CA PHE A 20 -6.04 0.08 -7.73
C PHE A 20 -7.29 -0.66 -7.23
N VAL A 21 -8.39 0.06 -6.97
CA VAL A 21 -9.64 -0.54 -6.50
C VAL A 21 -10.15 -1.59 -7.50
N ASP A 22 -10.07 -1.28 -8.79
CA ASP A 22 -10.57 -2.17 -9.86
C ASP A 22 -9.77 -3.48 -9.97
N ARG A 23 -8.57 -3.53 -9.41
CA ARG A 23 -7.77 -4.77 -9.40
C ARG A 23 -8.22 -5.77 -8.35
N HIS A 24 -9.21 -5.44 -7.54
CA HIS A 24 -9.70 -6.27 -6.45
C HIS A 24 -11.05 -6.89 -6.79
N THR A 25 -11.31 -8.06 -6.19
CA THR A 25 -12.65 -8.66 -6.26
C THR A 25 -13.64 -7.82 -5.47
N ASP A 26 -14.94 -8.01 -5.73
CA ASP A 26 -15.98 -7.21 -5.08
C ASP A 26 -16.02 -7.43 -3.56
N ASP A 27 -15.60 -8.61 -3.10
CA ASP A 27 -15.57 -8.98 -1.69
C ASP A 27 -14.14 -9.05 -1.12
N ALA A 28 -13.17 -8.43 -1.79
CA ALA A 28 -11.77 -8.45 -1.36
C ALA A 28 -11.60 -7.90 0.04
N VAL A 29 -10.57 -8.39 0.74
CA VAL A 29 -10.22 -7.96 2.09
C VAL A 29 -8.80 -7.41 2.08
N VAL A 30 -8.61 -6.24 2.64
CA VAL A 30 -7.29 -5.62 2.80
C VAL A 30 -7.00 -5.42 4.28
N GLN A 31 -5.87 -5.98 4.72
CA GLN A 31 -5.26 -5.73 6.03
C GLN A 31 -4.04 -4.84 5.81
N PHE A 32 -4.08 -3.62 6.31
CA PHE A 32 -2.96 -2.70 6.21
C PHE A 32 -2.38 -2.43 7.59
N ALA A 33 -1.15 -2.92 7.82
CA ALA A 33 -0.50 -2.85 9.12
C ALA A 33 -1.44 -3.40 10.21
N ASN A 34 -1.67 -2.66 11.28
CA ASN A 34 -2.60 -3.04 12.34
C ASN A 34 -3.89 -2.20 12.34
N PHE A 35 -4.23 -1.60 11.20
CA PHE A 35 -5.51 -0.93 11.04
C PHE A 35 -6.65 -1.95 10.93
N PRO A 36 -7.90 -1.53 11.16
CA PRO A 36 -9.04 -2.41 10.94
C PRO A 36 -9.11 -2.94 9.51
N LEU A 37 -9.67 -4.13 9.33
CA LEU A 37 -9.83 -4.72 8.01
C LEU A 37 -10.77 -3.86 7.15
N SER A 38 -10.39 -3.70 5.86
CA SER A 38 -11.26 -3.11 4.85
C SER A 38 -11.85 -4.25 4.02
N VAL A 39 -13.17 -4.38 4.02
CA VAL A 39 -13.88 -5.42 3.31
C VAL A 39 -14.69 -4.80 2.18
N GLY A 40 -14.42 -5.23 0.95
CA GLY A 40 -15.09 -4.74 -0.24
C GLY A 40 -14.43 -3.50 -0.84
N LYS A 41 -14.73 -3.26 -2.12
CA LYS A 41 -14.08 -2.19 -2.90
C LYS A 41 -14.30 -0.80 -2.32
N GLU A 42 -15.50 -0.51 -1.83
CA GLU A 42 -15.80 0.81 -1.27
C GLU A 42 -14.94 1.09 -0.04
N ALA A 43 -14.87 0.13 0.89
CA ALA A 43 -14.07 0.29 2.10
C ALA A 43 -12.57 0.36 1.77
N ILE A 44 -12.10 -0.47 0.83
CA ILE A 44 -10.70 -0.45 0.37
C ILE A 44 -10.37 0.92 -0.22
N GLY A 45 -11.22 1.44 -1.10
CA GLY A 45 -11.01 2.75 -1.72
C GLY A 45 -10.97 3.86 -0.69
N ALA A 46 -11.89 3.87 0.28
CA ALA A 46 -11.92 4.89 1.32
C ALA A 46 -10.67 4.85 2.20
N ALA A 47 -10.22 3.64 2.58
CA ALA A 47 -9.04 3.48 3.43
C ALA A 47 -7.77 3.95 2.73
N LEU A 48 -7.58 3.56 1.48
CA LEU A 48 -6.38 3.94 0.71
C LEU A 48 -6.40 5.42 0.34
N ASP A 49 -7.53 5.97 -0.05
CA ASP A 49 -7.68 7.40 -0.30
C ASP A 49 -7.31 8.21 0.93
N GLY A 50 -7.81 7.81 2.10
CA GLY A 50 -7.49 8.45 3.36
C GLY A 50 -6.00 8.41 3.68
N PHE A 51 -5.36 7.26 3.51
CA PHE A 51 -3.93 7.12 3.77
C PHE A 51 -3.09 7.91 2.75
N TRP A 52 -3.36 7.74 1.47
CA TRP A 52 -2.60 8.42 0.42
C TRP A 52 -2.74 9.93 0.49
N SER A 53 -3.84 10.44 1.02
CA SER A 53 -4.03 11.88 1.20
C SER A 53 -3.11 12.48 2.25
N THR A 54 -2.46 11.65 3.09
CA THR A 54 -1.55 12.11 4.14
C THR A 54 -0.09 12.20 3.70
N ILE A 55 0.23 11.70 2.51
CA ILE A 55 1.61 11.63 2.01
C ILE A 55 1.75 12.37 0.68
N GLY A 56 2.99 12.68 0.29
CA GLY A 56 3.30 13.27 -1.00
C GLY A 56 3.57 12.24 -2.09
N GLY A 57 4.02 11.04 -1.72
CA GLY A 57 4.29 9.96 -2.66
C GLY A 57 4.85 8.74 -1.98
N LEU A 58 4.98 7.67 -2.74
CA LEU A 58 5.61 6.44 -2.26
C LEU A 58 6.19 5.66 -3.43
N ARG A 59 7.16 4.80 -3.10
CA ARG A 59 7.78 3.92 -4.07
C ARG A 59 8.17 2.62 -3.37
N HIS A 60 7.77 1.49 -3.96
CA HIS A 60 8.18 0.17 -3.50
C HIS A 60 9.46 -0.25 -4.22
N GLU A 61 10.50 -0.51 -3.44
CA GLU A 61 11.74 -1.10 -3.96
C GLU A 61 11.69 -2.59 -3.68
N ARG A 62 11.45 -3.38 -4.74
CA ARG A 62 11.33 -4.84 -4.60
C ARG A 62 12.66 -5.45 -4.19
N ARG A 63 12.64 -6.24 -3.11
CA ARG A 63 13.79 -7.02 -2.67
C ARG A 63 13.68 -8.46 -3.11
N ASN A 64 12.57 -9.10 -2.79
CA ASN A 64 12.27 -10.47 -3.17
C ASN A 64 10.81 -10.63 -3.49
N LEU A 65 10.51 -11.51 -4.43
CA LEU A 65 9.15 -11.88 -4.78
C LEU A 65 9.08 -13.38 -4.92
N TRP A 66 8.20 -14.00 -4.16
CA TRP A 66 7.97 -15.43 -4.21
C TRP A 66 6.50 -15.68 -4.57
N PHE A 67 6.28 -16.72 -5.38
CA PHE A 67 4.94 -17.20 -5.66
C PHE A 67 4.74 -18.57 -5.04
N VAL A 68 3.60 -18.80 -4.42
CA VAL A 68 3.20 -20.07 -3.83
C VAL A 68 1.81 -20.43 -4.35
N ASP A 69 1.35 -21.65 -4.06
CA ASP A 69 0.02 -22.12 -4.49
C ASP A 69 -0.19 -21.95 -6.00
N ASP A 70 0.75 -22.47 -6.79
CA ASP A 70 0.72 -22.42 -8.26
C ASP A 70 0.61 -20.99 -8.82
N GLY A 71 1.19 -20.02 -8.09
CA GLY A 71 1.21 -18.63 -8.53
C GLY A 71 0.02 -17.79 -8.10
N GLU A 72 -0.92 -18.36 -7.37
CA GLU A 72 -2.11 -17.64 -6.93
C GLU A 72 -1.87 -16.80 -5.67
N THR A 73 -0.77 -17.05 -4.95
CA THR A 73 -0.36 -16.24 -3.81
C THR A 73 1.02 -15.69 -4.07
N ALA A 74 1.19 -14.39 -3.93
CA ALA A 74 2.47 -13.72 -4.03
C ALA A 74 2.90 -13.24 -2.65
N VAL A 75 4.20 -13.38 -2.34
CA VAL A 75 4.83 -12.83 -1.14
C VAL A 75 5.87 -11.83 -1.62
N LEU A 76 5.66 -10.57 -1.33
CA LEU A 76 6.55 -9.49 -1.75
C LEU A 76 7.27 -8.91 -0.53
N GLU A 77 8.60 -9.00 -0.55
CA GLU A 77 9.45 -8.29 0.40
C GLU A 77 9.99 -7.05 -0.29
N ALA A 78 9.73 -5.88 0.30
CA ALA A 78 10.09 -4.61 -0.32
C ALA A 78 10.57 -3.61 0.73
N ILE A 79 11.25 -2.59 0.25
CA ILE A 79 11.54 -1.37 1.02
C ILE A 79 10.62 -0.28 0.46
N VAL A 80 9.84 0.34 1.31
CA VAL A 80 8.93 1.41 0.88
C VAL A 80 9.59 2.76 1.17
N HIS A 81 9.72 3.56 0.13
CA HIS A 81 10.22 4.93 0.22
C HIS A 81 9.02 5.86 0.20
N TYR A 82 8.63 6.37 1.37
CA TYR A 82 7.57 7.37 1.47
C TYR A 82 8.16 8.75 1.35
N THR A 83 7.46 9.62 0.63
CA THR A 83 7.75 11.06 0.62
C THR A 83 6.61 11.76 1.36
N THR A 84 6.93 12.54 2.39
CA THR A 84 5.91 13.29 3.11
C THR A 84 5.48 14.51 2.31
N LYS A 85 4.40 15.16 2.70
CA LYS A 85 3.97 16.41 2.06
C LYS A 85 4.99 17.52 2.23
N GLY A 86 5.79 17.48 3.29
CA GLY A 86 6.88 18.41 3.51
C GLY A 86 8.14 18.10 2.71
N GLY A 87 8.15 16.98 1.97
CA GLY A 87 9.28 16.60 1.12
C GLY A 87 10.32 15.71 1.79
N ALA A 88 10.10 15.26 3.02
CA ALA A 88 11.02 14.35 3.70
C ALA A 88 10.83 12.92 3.20
N GLU A 89 11.92 12.15 3.18
CA GLU A 89 11.85 10.73 2.87
C GLU A 89 11.84 9.90 4.15
N VAL A 90 10.91 8.93 4.22
CA VAL A 90 10.84 7.95 5.31
C VAL A 90 10.87 6.57 4.68
N VAL A 91 11.82 5.74 5.09
CA VAL A 91 12.08 4.44 4.47
C VAL A 91 11.81 3.34 5.49
N VAL A 92 10.92 2.40 5.14
CA VAL A 92 10.54 1.31 6.03
C VAL A 92 10.46 -0.01 5.27
N PRO A 93 10.83 -1.14 5.91
CA PRO A 93 10.65 -2.46 5.29
C PRO A 93 9.20 -2.90 5.32
N CYS A 94 8.83 -3.76 4.38
CA CYS A 94 7.46 -4.22 4.22
C CYS A 94 7.42 -5.62 3.65
N VAL A 95 6.51 -6.44 4.15
CA VAL A 95 6.16 -7.72 3.53
C VAL A 95 4.67 -7.72 3.24
N SER A 96 4.31 -7.98 2.00
CA SER A 96 2.92 -8.05 1.57
C SER A 96 2.60 -9.45 1.04
N LEU A 97 1.42 -9.96 1.41
CA LEU A 97 0.90 -11.21 0.90
C LEU A 97 -0.37 -10.90 0.10
N LEU A 98 -0.39 -11.35 -1.15
CA LEU A 98 -1.50 -11.08 -2.07
C LEU A 98 -2.05 -12.42 -2.57
N ASP A 99 -3.35 -12.63 -2.39
CA ASP A 99 -4.05 -13.77 -2.95
C ASP A 99 -4.87 -13.31 -4.16
N ARG A 100 -4.77 -14.07 -5.26
CA ARG A 100 -5.45 -13.77 -6.50
C ARG A 100 -6.58 -14.75 -6.75
N ALA A 101 -7.74 -14.25 -7.14
CA ALA A 101 -8.88 -15.07 -7.50
C ALA A 101 -8.71 -15.65 -8.91
N ALA A 102 -9.59 -16.60 -9.26
CA ALA A 102 -9.53 -17.29 -10.56
C ALA A 102 -9.66 -16.32 -11.74
N ASP A 103 -10.35 -15.20 -11.58
CA ASP A 103 -10.51 -14.19 -12.63
C ASP A 103 -9.32 -13.23 -12.74
N GLY A 104 -8.28 -13.44 -11.95
CA GLY A 104 -7.06 -12.63 -11.99
C GLY A 104 -7.06 -11.40 -11.10
N ARG A 105 -8.19 -11.09 -10.45
CA ARG A 105 -8.26 -9.97 -9.50
C ARG A 105 -7.78 -10.39 -8.12
N VAL A 106 -7.27 -9.44 -7.35
CA VAL A 106 -6.78 -9.70 -5.99
C VAL A 106 -7.96 -9.85 -5.04
N SER A 107 -7.99 -10.96 -4.31
CA SER A 107 -9.05 -11.25 -3.32
C SER A 107 -8.62 -10.91 -1.90
N SER A 108 -7.33 -10.80 -1.64
CA SER A 108 -6.81 -10.50 -0.30
C SER A 108 -5.45 -9.83 -0.41
N LEU A 109 -5.26 -8.77 0.36
CA LEU A 109 -3.96 -8.12 0.54
C LEU A 109 -3.71 -7.99 2.04
N ARG A 110 -2.56 -8.48 2.50
CA ARG A 110 -2.12 -8.33 3.89
C ARG A 110 -0.75 -7.67 3.88
N VAL A 111 -0.66 -6.46 4.41
CA VAL A 111 0.57 -5.67 4.42
C VAL A 111 1.13 -5.62 5.83
N HIS A 112 2.31 -6.19 6.03
CA HIS A 112 3.03 -6.19 7.30
C HIS A 112 4.10 -5.10 7.25
N ILE A 113 3.86 -4.02 7.97
CA ILE A 113 4.69 -2.81 7.93
C ILE A 113 4.56 -2.06 9.25
N ASP A 114 5.65 -1.44 9.69
CA ASP A 114 5.61 -0.52 10.83
C ASP A 114 5.58 0.92 10.30
N LEU A 115 4.46 1.57 10.46
CA LEU A 115 4.26 2.94 9.98
C LEU A 115 4.62 4.01 11.02
N ALA A 116 5.07 3.63 12.21
CA ALA A 116 5.39 4.60 13.26
C ALA A 116 6.40 5.65 12.79
N PRO A 117 7.50 5.30 12.10
CA PRO A 117 8.43 6.33 11.63
C PRO A 117 7.80 7.35 10.68
N LEU A 118 6.88 6.89 9.81
CA LEU A 118 6.16 7.77 8.89
C LEU A 118 5.23 8.71 9.66
N PHE A 119 4.43 8.17 10.58
CA PHE A 119 3.46 8.97 11.33
C PHE A 119 4.15 9.95 12.27
N GLU A 120 5.29 9.60 12.83
CA GLU A 120 6.10 10.52 13.64
C GLU A 120 6.55 11.72 12.81
N ARG A 121 7.00 11.47 11.58
CA ARG A 121 7.43 12.54 10.68
C ARG A 121 6.27 13.43 10.25
N ILE A 122 5.14 12.83 9.88
CA ILE A 122 3.93 13.57 9.52
C ILE A 122 3.48 14.44 10.69
N GLY A 123 3.46 13.89 11.90
CA GLY A 123 3.09 14.62 13.11
C GLY A 123 4.05 15.78 13.40
N ALA A 124 5.35 15.59 13.22
CA ALA A 124 6.35 16.64 13.40
C ALA A 124 6.16 17.78 12.39
N GLU A 125 5.83 17.46 11.14
CA GLU A 125 5.55 18.47 10.11
C GLU A 125 4.30 19.28 10.44
N ALA A 126 3.25 18.61 10.90
CA ALA A 126 2.01 19.28 11.32
C ALA A 126 2.26 20.21 12.52
N ALA A 127 3.03 19.76 13.51
CA ALA A 127 3.37 20.57 14.68
C ALA A 127 4.21 21.79 14.28
N ALA A 128 5.14 21.65 13.33
CA ALA A 128 5.95 22.76 12.85
C ALA A 128 5.08 23.82 12.15
N GLN A 129 4.07 23.38 11.38
CA GLN A 129 3.13 24.31 10.74
C GLN A 129 2.28 25.06 11.75
N GLU A 130 1.84 24.39 12.83
CA GLU A 130 1.08 25.04 13.88
C GLU A 130 1.90 26.13 14.59
N VAL A 131 3.21 25.91 14.79
CA VAL A 131 4.09 26.88 15.43
C VAL A 131 4.34 28.09 14.56
N THR A 132 4.35 27.93 13.23
CA THR A 132 4.67 29.00 12.29
C THR A 132 3.45 29.78 11.78
N SER A 133 2.26 29.28 12.06
CA SER A 133 1.01 29.91 11.57
C SER A 133 0.47 31.02 12.49
#